data_1cb826acc3f56ca98f5f8031cbd02510
#
_entry.id   1cb826acc3f56ca98f5f8031cbd02510
#
_cell.length_a   1.000
_cell.length_b   1.000
_cell.length_c   1.000
_cell.angle_alpha   90.00
_cell.angle_beta   90.00
_cell.angle_gamma   90.00
#
_symmetry.space_group_name_H-M   'P 1'
#
loop_
_entity.id
_entity.type
_entity.pdbx_description
1 polymer ?
#
loop_
_entity_poly.entity_id
_entity_poly.type
_entity_poly.pdbx_seq_one_letter_code
_entity_poly.pdbx_strand_id
1 'polypeptide(L)'
;MKIGIDFGITHTDVAISNDQGTNFQTFKSLDINQDLKSVFDLLKDPHNIKKIFVTGGKSSDLPKTFNGLPVSHKNEIDSIALGAKQLYDLKESALIVSTGTGTACVHFDGKNGNHLGGIAVGGGMLCGLGNLLFNNGDALEIDEFAEKGDKSKIDFLIGDVVNKIGNFCLLYTSDAADDPWS
;
A
#
# COMPACT_ATOMS: atom_id res chain seq x y z
N MET A 1 -16.37 -11.32 -16.55
CA MET A 1 -15.35 -11.02 -15.54
C MET A 1 -15.06 -9.53 -15.51
N LYS A 2 -14.58 -9.01 -14.39
CA LYS A 2 -14.07 -7.64 -14.21
C LYS A 2 -12.62 -7.74 -13.76
N ILE A 3 -11.80 -6.80 -14.18
CA ILE A 3 -10.41 -6.68 -13.73
C ILE A 3 -10.19 -5.31 -13.09
N GLY A 4 -9.50 -5.29 -11.95
CA GLY A 4 -8.97 -4.10 -11.30
C GLY A 4 -7.45 -4.18 -11.29
N ILE A 5 -6.78 -3.08 -11.62
CA ILE A 5 -5.32 -3.01 -11.69
C ILE A 5 -4.88 -1.78 -10.91
N ASP A 6 -4.03 -1.99 -9.93
CA ASP A 6 -3.36 -0.92 -9.20
C ASP A 6 -1.91 -0.79 -9.71
N PHE A 7 -1.62 0.32 -10.37
CA PHE A 7 -0.28 0.62 -10.88
C PHE A 7 0.55 1.33 -9.83
N GLY A 8 1.04 0.56 -8.86
CA GLY A 8 1.93 1.05 -7.83
C GLY A 8 3.36 1.30 -8.32
N ILE A 9 4.18 1.94 -7.50
CA ILE A 9 5.58 2.24 -7.82
C ILE A 9 6.44 0.98 -7.87
N THR A 10 6.31 0.14 -6.85
CA THR A 10 7.10 -1.10 -6.69
C THR A 10 6.40 -2.32 -7.27
N HIS A 11 5.10 -2.44 -7.02
CA HIS A 11 4.27 -3.54 -7.49
C HIS A 11 3.07 -3.05 -8.26
N THR A 12 2.64 -3.87 -9.22
CA THR A 12 1.36 -3.72 -9.89
C THR A 12 0.48 -4.90 -9.46
N ASP A 13 -0.60 -4.58 -8.78
CA ASP A 13 -1.54 -5.56 -8.25
C ASP A 13 -2.76 -5.68 -9.13
N VAL A 14 -3.15 -6.92 -9.39
CA VAL A 14 -4.27 -7.25 -10.28
C VAL A 14 -5.29 -8.09 -9.54
N ALA A 15 -6.55 -7.66 -9.55
CA ALA A 15 -7.68 -8.39 -9.04
C ALA A 15 -8.63 -8.75 -10.18
N ILE A 16 -8.87 -10.05 -10.39
CA ILE A 16 -9.80 -10.57 -11.40
C ILE A 16 -11.01 -11.15 -10.68
N SER A 17 -12.17 -10.53 -10.88
CA SER A 17 -13.41 -10.93 -10.21
C SER A 17 -14.42 -11.52 -11.20
N ASN A 18 -15.02 -12.63 -10.79
CA ASN A 18 -16.13 -13.30 -11.46
C ASN A 18 -17.19 -13.75 -10.43
N ASP A 19 -18.18 -14.52 -10.86
CA ASP A 19 -19.27 -15.00 -10.01
C ASP A 19 -18.80 -16.06 -8.99
N GLN A 20 -17.60 -16.60 -9.14
CA GLN A 20 -17.01 -17.60 -8.24
C GLN A 20 -16.10 -16.98 -7.17
N GLY A 21 -15.68 -15.72 -7.34
CA GLY A 21 -14.81 -15.01 -6.41
C GLY A 21 -13.83 -14.06 -7.08
N THR A 22 -12.82 -13.65 -6.31
CA THR A 22 -11.77 -12.76 -6.79
C THR A 22 -10.41 -13.45 -6.65
N ASN A 23 -9.65 -13.46 -7.72
CA ASN A 23 -8.26 -13.91 -7.76
C ASN A 23 -7.33 -12.71 -7.79
N PHE A 24 -6.23 -12.77 -7.04
CA PHE A 24 -5.23 -11.72 -6.95
C PHE A 24 -3.90 -12.20 -7.54
N GLN A 25 -3.24 -11.31 -8.27
CA GLN A 25 -1.89 -11.52 -8.82
C GLN A 25 -1.09 -10.23 -8.59
N THR A 26 0.17 -10.38 -8.23
CA THR A 26 1.10 -9.27 -8.01
C THR A 26 2.30 -9.42 -8.93
N PHE A 27 2.67 -8.35 -9.59
CA PHE A 27 3.83 -8.26 -10.48
C PHE A 27 4.77 -7.16 -10.00
N LYS A 28 6.07 -7.31 -10.22
CA LYS A 28 7.02 -6.20 -10.03
C LYS A 28 6.76 -5.15 -11.11
N SER A 29 6.59 -3.90 -10.72
CA SER A 29 6.31 -2.81 -11.67
C SER A 29 7.43 -2.57 -12.68
N LEU A 30 8.66 -3.02 -12.38
CA LEU A 30 9.80 -3.00 -13.31
C LEU A 30 9.67 -4.03 -14.45
N ASP A 31 8.95 -5.13 -14.23
CA ASP A 31 8.75 -6.19 -15.22
C ASP A 31 7.59 -5.86 -16.17
N ILE A 32 6.86 -4.82 -15.87
CA ILE A 32 5.71 -4.33 -16.63
C ILE A 32 6.06 -2.91 -17.10
N ASN A 33 5.88 -2.61 -18.39
CA ASN A 33 6.11 -1.25 -18.91
C ASN A 33 5.06 -0.22 -18.41
N GLN A 34 4.35 -0.55 -17.33
CA GLN A 34 3.27 0.24 -16.74
C GLN A 34 2.17 0.58 -17.75
N ASP A 35 1.90 -0.35 -18.64
CA ASP A 35 0.84 -0.30 -19.62
C ASP A 35 -0.08 -1.53 -19.50
N LEU A 36 -1.30 -1.37 -20.00
CA LEU A 36 -2.30 -2.44 -19.95
C LEU A 36 -1.88 -3.66 -20.76
N LYS A 37 -1.16 -3.49 -21.87
CA LYS A 37 -0.74 -4.60 -22.72
C LYS A 37 0.19 -5.53 -21.96
N SER A 38 1.23 -4.98 -21.33
CA SER A 38 2.19 -5.78 -20.54
C SER A 38 1.51 -6.54 -19.40
N VAL A 39 0.52 -5.94 -18.72
CA VAL A 39 -0.28 -6.64 -17.71
C VAL A 39 -1.05 -7.79 -18.33
N PHE A 40 -1.78 -7.55 -19.43
CA PHE A 40 -2.61 -8.57 -20.07
C PHE A 40 -1.78 -9.71 -20.66
N ASP A 41 -0.57 -9.45 -21.14
CA ASP A 41 0.35 -10.46 -21.67
C ASP A 41 0.85 -11.43 -20.57
N LEU A 42 0.87 -10.98 -19.31
CA LEU A 42 1.30 -11.78 -18.16
C LEU A 42 0.14 -12.54 -17.49
N LEU A 43 -1.11 -12.17 -17.76
CA LEU A 43 -2.26 -12.84 -17.17
C LEU A 43 -2.42 -14.26 -17.73
N LYS A 44 -2.65 -15.23 -16.82
CA LYS A 44 -2.83 -16.65 -17.20
C LYS A 44 -4.09 -16.91 -18.03
N ASP A 45 -5.14 -16.09 -17.85
CA ASP A 45 -6.41 -16.22 -18.59
C ASP A 45 -7.10 -14.86 -18.73
N PRO A 46 -6.70 -14.01 -19.70
CA PRO A 46 -7.31 -12.72 -19.95
C PRO A 46 -8.66 -12.77 -20.67
N HIS A 47 -9.15 -13.98 -21.00
CA HIS A 47 -10.36 -14.15 -21.77
C HIS A 47 -11.61 -13.82 -20.94
N ASN A 48 -12.65 -13.28 -21.60
CA ASN A 48 -13.93 -12.92 -20.97
C ASN A 48 -13.92 -11.72 -20.01
N ILE A 49 -12.86 -10.90 -19.97
CA ILE A 49 -12.88 -9.61 -19.28
C ILE A 49 -13.84 -8.68 -20.02
N LYS A 50 -14.78 -8.08 -19.29
CA LYS A 50 -15.80 -7.16 -19.82
C LYS A 50 -15.63 -5.73 -19.33
N LYS A 51 -14.93 -5.52 -18.24
CA LYS A 51 -14.69 -4.19 -17.64
C LYS A 51 -13.28 -4.13 -17.05
N ILE A 52 -12.62 -3.01 -17.30
CA ILE A 52 -11.27 -2.73 -16.81
C ILE A 52 -11.36 -1.51 -15.86
N PHE A 53 -10.84 -1.65 -14.66
CA PHE A 53 -10.68 -0.57 -13.69
C PHE A 53 -9.21 -0.40 -13.41
N VAL A 54 -8.74 0.83 -13.33
CA VAL A 54 -7.34 1.16 -13.05
C VAL A 54 -7.26 2.19 -11.93
N THR A 55 -6.24 2.05 -11.08
CA THR A 55 -5.91 2.97 -10.00
C THR A 55 -4.38 3.03 -9.82
N GLY A 56 -3.91 3.74 -8.82
CA GLY A 56 -2.50 3.96 -8.54
C GLY A 56 -1.93 5.21 -9.23
N GLY A 57 -0.83 5.72 -8.68
CA GLY A 57 -0.27 7.01 -9.09
C GLY A 57 0.13 7.12 -10.56
N LYS A 58 0.37 5.99 -11.24
CA LYS A 58 0.76 5.94 -12.66
C LYS A 58 -0.39 5.59 -13.61
N SER A 59 -1.59 5.45 -13.09
CA SER A 59 -2.76 5.11 -13.90
C SER A 59 -3.32 6.27 -14.72
N SER A 60 -2.95 7.52 -14.43
CA SER A 60 -3.46 8.73 -15.10
C SER A 60 -3.20 8.77 -16.60
N ASP A 61 -2.09 8.21 -17.05
CA ASP A 61 -1.63 8.26 -18.43
C ASP A 61 -2.14 7.09 -19.29
N LEU A 62 -2.88 6.18 -18.67
CA LEU A 62 -3.42 5.02 -19.36
C LEU A 62 -4.56 5.40 -20.30
N PRO A 63 -4.74 4.65 -21.41
CA PRO A 63 -5.78 4.93 -22.39
C PRO A 63 -7.18 4.72 -21.79
N LYS A 64 -8.16 5.49 -22.29
CA LYS A 64 -9.58 5.33 -21.89
C LYS A 64 -10.25 4.08 -22.46
N THR A 65 -9.60 3.40 -23.39
CA THR A 65 -10.08 2.15 -24.01
C THR A 65 -8.90 1.21 -24.26
N PHE A 66 -9.10 -0.09 -24.04
CA PHE A 66 -8.12 -1.11 -24.32
C PHE A 66 -8.82 -2.36 -24.89
N ASN A 67 -8.36 -2.85 -26.04
CA ASN A 67 -8.96 -3.98 -26.78
C ASN A 67 -10.49 -3.83 -26.95
N GLY A 68 -10.96 -2.63 -27.25
CA GLY A 68 -12.38 -2.34 -27.44
C GLY A 68 -13.19 -2.22 -26.13
N LEU A 69 -12.57 -2.39 -24.95
CA LEU A 69 -13.21 -2.28 -23.67
C LEU A 69 -12.95 -0.90 -23.04
N PRO A 70 -13.93 -0.29 -22.35
CA PRO A 70 -13.72 0.95 -21.63
C PRO A 70 -12.83 0.71 -20.39
N VAL A 71 -11.86 1.62 -20.18
CA VAL A 71 -11.00 1.67 -19.00
C VAL A 71 -11.53 2.75 -18.07
N SER A 72 -11.91 2.34 -16.87
CA SER A 72 -12.44 3.21 -15.82
C SER A 72 -11.36 3.55 -14.82
N HIS A 73 -10.92 4.79 -14.81
CA HIS A 73 -9.96 5.29 -13.83
C HIS A 73 -10.65 5.51 -12.48
N LYS A 74 -10.02 5.04 -11.40
CA LYS A 74 -10.50 5.16 -10.03
C LYS A 74 -9.51 5.95 -9.20
N ASN A 75 -10.02 6.76 -8.30
CA ASN A 75 -9.19 7.46 -7.32
C ASN A 75 -8.56 6.43 -6.38
N GLU A 76 -7.28 6.60 -6.07
CA GLU A 76 -6.50 5.66 -5.24
C GLU A 76 -7.04 5.61 -3.80
N ILE A 77 -7.36 6.75 -3.22
CA ILE A 77 -7.88 6.84 -1.85
C ILE A 77 -9.24 6.14 -1.73
N ASP A 78 -10.13 6.36 -2.69
CA ASP A 78 -11.42 5.66 -2.73
C ASP A 78 -11.23 4.16 -2.94
N SER A 79 -10.25 3.76 -3.74
CA SER A 79 -9.94 2.35 -3.98
C SER A 79 -9.41 1.66 -2.72
N ILE A 80 -8.54 2.31 -1.94
CA ILE A 80 -8.06 1.85 -0.63
C ILE A 80 -9.25 1.69 0.33
N ALA A 81 -10.09 2.73 0.44
CA ALA A 81 -11.22 2.72 1.36
C ALA A 81 -12.25 1.62 1.03
N LEU A 82 -12.64 1.51 -0.24
CA LEU A 82 -13.60 0.52 -0.68
C LEU A 82 -13.04 -0.90 -0.68
N GLY A 83 -11.75 -1.06 -0.98
CA GLY A 83 -11.04 -2.32 -0.87
C GLY A 83 -11.01 -2.83 0.58
N ALA A 84 -10.63 -1.99 1.52
CA ALA A 84 -10.64 -2.31 2.95
C ALA A 84 -12.06 -2.65 3.44
N LYS A 85 -13.06 -1.85 3.02
CA LYS A 85 -14.47 -2.15 3.32
C LYS A 85 -14.85 -3.55 2.89
N GLN A 86 -14.50 -3.94 1.68
CA GLN A 86 -14.84 -5.24 1.11
C GLN A 86 -14.08 -6.40 1.78
N LEU A 87 -12.80 -6.21 2.07
CA LEU A 87 -11.94 -7.25 2.65
C LEU A 87 -12.26 -7.52 4.12
N TYR A 88 -12.57 -6.48 4.88
CA TYR A 88 -12.79 -6.56 6.33
C TYR A 88 -14.26 -6.40 6.73
N ASP A 89 -15.19 -6.37 5.77
CA ASP A 89 -16.63 -6.18 5.98
C ASP A 89 -16.94 -4.98 6.90
N LEU A 90 -16.25 -3.85 6.66
CA LEU A 90 -16.40 -2.65 7.47
C LEU A 90 -17.84 -2.11 7.35
N LYS A 91 -18.53 -2.01 8.49
CA LYS A 91 -19.92 -1.50 8.57
C LYS A 91 -19.97 -0.02 8.92
N GLU A 92 -18.94 0.47 9.60
CA GLU A 92 -18.91 1.80 10.21
C GLU A 92 -17.65 2.56 9.72
N SER A 93 -17.51 3.77 10.24
CA SER A 93 -16.33 4.59 10.04
C SER A 93 -15.06 3.89 10.56
N ALA A 94 -13.98 3.99 9.80
CA ALA A 94 -12.72 3.35 10.14
C ALA A 94 -11.53 4.19 9.72
N LEU A 95 -10.42 4.07 10.44
CA LEU A 95 -9.12 4.53 10.01
C LEU A 95 -8.41 3.38 9.28
N ILE A 96 -7.99 3.64 8.05
CA ILE A 96 -7.27 2.69 7.21
C ILE A 96 -5.85 3.22 7.04
N VAL A 97 -4.87 2.41 7.41
CA VAL A 97 -3.45 2.68 7.17
C VAL A 97 -2.97 1.74 6.09
N SER A 98 -2.70 2.29 4.92
CA SER A 98 -2.19 1.54 3.77
C SER A 98 -0.68 1.74 3.67
N THR A 99 0.08 0.67 3.88
CA THR A 99 1.54 0.68 3.83
C THR A 99 2.01 -0.09 2.60
N GLY A 100 2.51 0.65 1.62
CA GLY A 100 3.12 0.13 0.41
C GLY A 100 4.56 0.62 0.28
N THR A 101 4.93 1.31 -0.81
CA THR A 101 6.23 2.00 -0.95
C THR A 101 6.38 3.09 0.11
N GLY A 102 5.32 3.89 0.32
CA GLY A 102 5.12 4.79 1.44
C GLY A 102 3.91 4.36 2.26
N THR A 103 3.43 5.23 3.15
CA THR A 103 2.27 5.00 4.01
C THR A 103 1.22 6.09 3.78
N ALA A 104 -0.03 5.69 3.58
CA ALA A 104 -1.18 6.59 3.48
C ALA A 104 -2.19 6.30 4.59
N CYS A 105 -2.71 7.35 5.22
CA CYS A 105 -3.78 7.28 6.20
C CYS A 105 -5.08 7.76 5.55
N VAL A 106 -6.11 6.92 5.55
CA VAL A 106 -7.40 7.17 4.93
C VAL A 106 -8.51 6.97 5.96
N HIS A 107 -9.32 7.98 6.14
CA HIS A 107 -10.55 7.87 6.91
C HIS A 107 -11.68 7.40 6.00
N PHE A 108 -12.22 6.24 6.30
CA PHE A 108 -13.45 5.74 5.68
C PHE A 108 -14.65 6.18 6.53
N ASP A 109 -15.58 6.94 5.97
CA ASP A 109 -16.75 7.49 6.66
C ASP A 109 -17.99 6.58 6.63
N GLY A 110 -17.82 5.33 6.17
CA GLY A 110 -18.89 4.36 5.89
C GLY A 110 -19.27 4.30 4.42
N LYS A 111 -18.88 5.31 3.61
CA LYS A 111 -19.22 5.41 2.19
C LYS A 111 -18.03 5.77 1.31
N ASN A 112 -17.26 6.77 1.67
CA ASN A 112 -16.15 7.33 0.88
C ASN A 112 -14.85 7.29 1.69
N GLY A 113 -13.72 7.36 0.97
CA GLY A 113 -12.40 7.54 1.55
C GLY A 113 -12.00 9.02 1.58
N ASN A 114 -11.49 9.48 2.73
CA ASN A 114 -10.91 10.82 2.88
C ASN A 114 -9.44 10.69 3.25
N HIS A 115 -8.55 11.26 2.45
CA HIS A 115 -7.12 11.25 2.74
C HIS A 115 -6.81 12.15 3.94
N LEU A 116 -6.28 11.58 5.00
CA LEU A 116 -5.88 12.32 6.20
C LEU A 116 -4.43 12.79 6.13
N GLY A 117 -3.60 12.10 5.37
CA GLY A 117 -2.18 12.37 5.22
C GLY A 117 -1.40 11.10 4.92
N GLY A 118 -0.09 11.24 4.81
CA GLY A 118 0.80 10.12 4.56
C GLY A 118 2.26 10.55 4.65
N ILE A 119 3.13 9.57 4.67
CA ILE A 119 4.57 9.76 4.69
C ILE A 119 5.24 8.89 3.64
N ALA A 120 6.44 9.29 3.20
CA ALA A 120 7.22 8.50 2.26
C ALA A 120 7.85 7.23 2.90
N VAL A 121 7.72 7.08 4.22
CA VAL A 121 8.20 5.90 4.93
C VAL A 121 7.19 4.78 4.80
N GLY A 122 7.65 3.65 4.28
CA GLY A 122 6.88 2.43 4.10
C GLY A 122 7.81 1.26 3.78
N GLY A 123 7.25 0.15 3.36
CA GLY A 123 8.01 -1.05 2.99
C GLY A 123 9.08 -0.79 1.92
N GLY A 124 8.80 0.10 0.95
CA GLY A 124 9.78 0.46 -0.07
C GLY A 124 11.04 1.14 0.50
N MET A 125 10.87 2.02 1.51
CA MET A 125 12.02 2.62 2.20
C MET A 125 12.80 1.59 2.99
N LEU A 126 12.12 0.68 3.70
CA LEU A 126 12.77 -0.39 4.47
C LEU A 126 13.61 -1.30 3.56
N CYS A 127 13.05 -1.73 2.42
CA CYS A 127 13.78 -2.50 1.43
C CYS A 127 14.98 -1.73 0.86
N GLY A 128 14.80 -0.44 0.58
CA GLY A 128 15.88 0.43 0.12
C GLY A 128 17.03 0.57 1.13
N LEU A 129 16.70 0.77 2.40
CA LEU A 129 17.67 0.82 3.48
C LEU A 129 18.35 -0.53 3.71
N GLY A 130 17.58 -1.62 3.68
CA GLY A 130 18.12 -2.98 3.77
C GLY A 130 19.15 -3.25 2.66
N ASN A 131 18.82 -2.87 1.42
CA ASN A 131 19.75 -3.00 0.31
C ASN A 131 21.00 -2.13 0.49
N LEU A 132 20.84 -0.90 0.96
CA LEU A 132 21.95 0.03 1.15
C LEU A 132 22.88 -0.40 2.29
N LEU A 133 22.32 -0.85 3.42
CA LEU A 133 23.09 -1.11 4.64
C LEU A 133 23.61 -2.56 4.71
N PHE A 134 22.86 -3.50 4.16
CA PHE A 134 23.13 -4.94 4.31
C PHE A 134 23.25 -5.67 2.98
N ASN A 135 23.15 -4.95 1.84
CA ASN A 135 23.08 -5.51 0.49
C ASN A 135 21.95 -6.56 0.36
N ASN A 136 20.85 -6.33 1.07
CA ASN A 136 19.67 -7.16 1.07
C ASN A 136 18.41 -6.30 0.98
N GLY A 137 17.70 -6.39 -0.13
CA GLY A 137 16.44 -5.68 -0.39
C GLY A 137 15.20 -6.60 -0.34
N ASP A 138 15.37 -7.86 0.11
CA ASP A 138 14.25 -8.79 0.23
C ASP A 138 13.40 -8.45 1.45
N ALA A 139 12.12 -8.15 1.21
CA ALA A 139 11.20 -7.68 2.24
C ALA A 139 10.95 -8.75 3.32
N LEU A 140 10.88 -10.03 2.94
CA LEU A 140 10.59 -11.11 3.88
C LEU A 140 11.80 -11.38 4.78
N GLU A 141 13.01 -11.39 4.23
CA GLU A 141 14.23 -11.55 5.02
C GLU A 141 14.44 -10.36 5.96
N ILE A 142 14.15 -9.11 5.51
CA ILE A 142 14.22 -7.92 6.37
C ILE A 142 13.23 -8.03 7.53
N ASP A 143 12.02 -8.49 7.28
CA ASP A 143 10.98 -8.69 8.30
C ASP A 143 11.40 -9.74 9.32
N GLU A 144 11.93 -10.89 8.87
CA GLU A 144 12.48 -11.92 9.75
C GLU A 144 13.65 -11.42 10.63
N PHE A 145 14.51 -10.56 10.09
CA PHE A 145 15.58 -9.93 10.87
C PHE A 145 15.03 -8.95 11.90
N ALA A 146 14.03 -8.17 11.52
CA ALA A 146 13.38 -7.23 12.42
C ALA A 146 12.68 -7.93 13.60
N GLU A 147 12.02 -9.06 13.36
CA GLU A 147 11.41 -9.87 14.42
C GLU A 147 12.44 -10.41 15.44
N LYS A 148 13.65 -10.72 14.97
CA LYS A 148 14.77 -11.20 15.82
C LYS A 148 15.55 -10.06 16.46
N GLY A 149 15.29 -8.83 16.05
CA GLY A 149 15.98 -7.63 16.51
C GLY A 149 15.61 -7.26 17.96
N ASP A 150 16.54 -6.60 18.62
CA ASP A 150 16.32 -6.05 19.97
C ASP A 150 16.34 -4.52 19.87
N LYS A 151 15.14 -3.94 19.83
CA LYS A 151 14.92 -2.50 19.69
C LYS A 151 15.61 -1.72 20.82
N SER A 152 15.66 -2.25 22.03
CA SER A 152 16.26 -1.58 23.20
C SER A 152 17.77 -1.34 23.05
N LYS A 153 18.42 -1.97 22.07
CA LYS A 153 19.86 -1.78 21.81
C LYS A 153 20.17 -0.63 20.84
N ILE A 154 19.16 -0.10 20.16
CA ILE A 154 19.36 0.88 19.09
C ILE A 154 18.47 2.12 19.25
N ASP A 155 17.44 2.07 20.11
CA ASP A 155 16.48 3.17 20.26
C ASP A 155 16.11 3.35 21.74
N PHE A 156 15.86 4.61 22.12
CA PHE A 156 15.38 4.97 23.44
C PHE A 156 13.93 5.45 23.32
N LEU A 157 13.06 4.88 24.11
CA LEU A 157 11.71 5.40 24.27
C LEU A 157 11.69 6.48 25.36
N ILE A 158 10.74 7.40 25.29
CA ILE A 158 10.52 8.38 26.36
C ILE A 158 10.37 7.69 27.72
N GLY A 159 9.74 6.50 27.75
CA GLY A 159 9.63 5.68 28.95
C GLY A 159 10.95 5.21 29.55
N ASP A 160 12.01 5.15 28.75
CA ASP A 160 13.36 4.76 29.22
C ASP A 160 14.09 5.95 29.89
N VAL A 161 13.66 7.17 29.58
CA VAL A 161 14.30 8.41 30.04
C VAL A 161 13.54 9.07 31.22
N VAL A 162 12.22 8.87 31.31
CA VAL A 162 11.38 9.48 32.35
C VAL A 162 10.95 8.48 33.40
N ASN A 163 11.25 8.78 34.66
CA ASN A 163 10.94 7.92 35.81
C ASN A 163 9.44 7.79 36.15
N LYS A 164 8.56 8.54 35.50
CA LYS A 164 7.10 8.46 35.67
C LYS A 164 6.44 8.56 34.30
N ILE A 165 5.82 7.49 33.91
CA ILE A 165 4.90 7.44 32.78
C ILE A 165 3.62 8.17 33.24
N GLY A 166 3.60 9.47 33.05
CA GLY A 166 2.38 10.28 33.22
C GLY A 166 1.54 10.22 31.96
N ASN A 167 0.92 11.32 31.57
CA ASN A 167 0.07 11.44 30.36
C ASN A 167 0.88 11.53 29.04
N PHE A 168 2.08 10.97 28.99
CA PHE A 168 2.91 10.98 27.79
C PHE A 168 2.57 9.79 26.87
N CYS A 169 2.47 10.06 25.60
CA CYS A 169 2.28 9.03 24.59
C CYS A 169 3.56 8.19 24.47
N LEU A 170 3.50 6.91 24.82
CA LEU A 170 4.62 5.97 24.78
C LEU A 170 5.15 5.66 23.36
N LEU A 171 4.54 6.25 22.34
CA LEU A 171 4.90 6.03 20.94
C LEU A 171 5.98 6.98 20.42
N TYR A 172 6.39 7.97 21.21
CA TYR A 172 7.45 8.89 20.81
C TYR A 172 8.82 8.29 21.12
N THR A 173 9.67 8.24 20.12
CA THR A 173 11.10 8.00 20.24
C THR A 173 11.79 9.26 20.76
N SER A 174 13.07 9.18 21.14
CA SER A 174 13.87 10.31 21.60
C SER A 174 13.96 11.48 20.60
N ASP A 175 13.63 11.23 19.35
CA ASP A 175 13.60 12.21 18.25
C ASP A 175 12.40 13.17 18.29
N ALA A 176 11.45 12.92 19.20
CA ALA A 176 10.30 13.82 19.40
C ALA A 176 10.71 15.21 19.93
N ALA A 177 11.95 15.36 20.38
CA ALA A 177 12.49 16.67 20.84
C ALA A 177 12.66 17.68 19.69
N ASP A 178 12.72 17.22 18.44
CA ASP A 178 12.82 18.06 17.26
C ASP A 178 11.46 18.41 16.62
N ASP A 179 10.35 18.02 17.28
CA ASP A 179 9.03 18.40 16.84
C ASP A 179 8.82 19.92 17.05
N PRO A 180 8.59 20.72 15.99
CA PRO A 180 8.41 22.17 16.09
C PRO A 180 7.16 22.60 16.87
N TRP A 181 6.39 21.65 17.39
CA TRP A 181 5.19 21.86 18.20
C TRP A 181 5.36 21.54 19.68
N SER A 182 6.58 21.21 20.13
CA SER A 182 6.91 21.05 21.55
C SER A 182 7.14 22.37 22.26
#